data_6fd7fb1a106a329e2a9adf2f79cbee9b
#
_entry.id   6fd7fb1a106a329e2a9adf2f79cbee9b
#
_cell.length_a   1.000
_cell.length_b   1.000
_cell.length_c   1.000
_cell.angle_alpha   90.00
_cell.angle_beta   90.00
_cell.angle_gamma   90.00
#
_symmetry.space_group_name_H-M   'P 1'
#
loop_
_entity.id
_entity.type
_entity.pdbx_description
1 polymer ?
#
loop_
_entity_poly.entity_id
_entity_poly.type
_entity_poly.pdbx_seq_one_letter_code
_entity_poly.pdbx_strand_id
1 'polypeptide(L)'
;MKNFKIYLQHDAMQCGIACLRMICSHYGADYSFDSLSKLCFATSEGVSLLGISEAAEKLGLHTVCGRVSLDNLAEAPLPCILHWNQNHFVVLYKVDVKKQKFYIADPGKGFAICRKKDMDKHWVSTRSGG
;
A
#
# COMPACT_ATOMS: atom_id res chain seq x y z
N MET A 1 8.26 -20.04 2.66
CA MET A 1 7.46 -18.83 2.64
C MET A 1 7.82 -17.97 1.44
N LYS A 2 6.81 -17.51 0.74
CA LYS A 2 7.04 -16.70 -0.44
C LYS A 2 7.48 -15.30 -0.05
N ASN A 3 8.60 -14.83 -0.59
CA ASN A 3 9.05 -13.48 -0.31
C ASN A 3 8.18 -12.46 -1.03
N PHE A 4 7.82 -11.40 -0.33
CA PHE A 4 7.10 -10.30 -0.94
C PHE A 4 8.06 -9.48 -1.81
N LYS A 5 7.64 -9.22 -3.05
CA LYS A 5 8.50 -8.49 -3.99
C LYS A 5 8.19 -7.00 -3.92
N ILE A 6 9.22 -6.20 -3.71
CA ILE A 6 9.09 -4.75 -3.65
C ILE A 6 9.44 -4.12 -4.99
N TYR A 7 8.73 -3.04 -5.34
CA TYR A 7 9.05 -2.20 -6.48
C TYR A 7 9.23 -0.78 -5.99
N LEU A 8 10.38 -0.18 -6.28
CA LEU A 8 10.64 1.19 -5.89
C LEU A 8 10.04 2.16 -6.91
N GLN A 9 9.54 3.28 -6.41
CA GLN A 9 8.97 4.31 -7.27
C GLN A 9 10.08 5.03 -8.04
N HIS A 10 9.76 5.46 -9.26
CA HIS A 10 10.71 6.17 -10.09
C HIS A 10 10.77 7.65 -9.75
N ASP A 11 9.67 8.23 -9.29
CA ASP A 11 9.60 9.61 -8.84
C ASP A 11 8.58 9.75 -7.72
N ALA A 12 8.49 10.94 -7.15
CA ALA A 12 7.66 11.18 -5.97
C ALA A 12 6.17 10.96 -6.22
N MET A 13 5.73 10.99 -7.47
CA MET A 13 4.30 10.84 -7.81
C MET A 13 3.88 9.40 -8.06
N GLN A 14 4.80 8.46 -7.98
CA GLN A 14 4.50 7.06 -8.34
C GLN A 14 4.33 6.10 -7.19
N CYS A 15 4.24 6.60 -5.96
CA CYS A 15 4.14 5.71 -4.80
C CYS A 15 2.89 4.81 -4.86
N GLY A 16 1.74 5.37 -5.24
CA GLY A 16 0.50 4.60 -5.36
C GLY A 16 0.58 3.54 -6.45
N ILE A 17 1.17 3.90 -7.58
CA ILE A 17 1.34 2.97 -8.70
C ILE A 17 2.29 1.84 -8.32
N ALA A 18 3.38 2.15 -7.62
CA ALA A 18 4.32 1.15 -7.14
C ALA A 18 3.66 0.19 -6.17
N CYS A 19 2.83 0.71 -5.26
CA CYS A 19 2.07 -0.13 -4.34
C CYS A 19 1.12 -1.07 -5.08
N LEU A 20 0.39 -0.56 -6.07
CA LEU A 20 -0.51 -1.40 -6.87
C LEU A 20 0.28 -2.48 -7.60
N ARG A 21 1.45 -2.14 -8.13
CA ARG A 21 2.31 -3.11 -8.80
C ARG A 21 2.75 -4.23 -7.85
N MET A 22 3.08 -3.87 -6.61
CA MET A 22 3.44 -4.85 -5.59
C MET A 22 2.29 -5.80 -5.28
N ILE A 23 1.08 -5.28 -5.15
CA ILE A 23 -0.11 -6.09 -4.90
C ILE A 23 -0.36 -7.05 -6.07
N CYS A 24 -0.32 -6.55 -7.29
CA CYS A 24 -0.53 -7.38 -8.49
C CYS A 24 0.51 -8.49 -8.57
N SER A 25 1.78 -8.16 -8.32
CA SER A 25 2.86 -9.14 -8.33
C SER A 25 2.65 -10.23 -7.28
N HIS A 26 2.14 -9.85 -6.12
CA HIS A 26 1.83 -10.81 -5.05
C HIS A 26 0.80 -11.85 -5.53
N TYR A 27 -0.15 -11.42 -6.34
CA TYR A 27 -1.18 -12.31 -6.88
C TYR A 27 -0.81 -12.93 -8.23
N GLY A 28 0.47 -12.82 -8.62
CA GLY A 28 0.99 -13.51 -9.80
C GLY A 28 0.89 -12.77 -11.11
N ALA A 29 0.55 -11.47 -11.07
CA ALA A 29 0.44 -10.67 -12.28
C ALA A 29 1.51 -9.59 -12.31
N ASP A 30 2.23 -9.49 -13.42
CA ASP A 30 3.30 -8.50 -13.57
C ASP A 30 2.88 -7.44 -14.59
N TYR A 31 2.75 -6.21 -14.11
CA TYR A 31 2.39 -5.07 -14.94
C TYR A 31 3.48 -4.01 -14.84
N SER A 32 3.74 -3.29 -15.94
CA SER A 32 4.70 -2.20 -15.93
C SER A 32 4.10 -0.96 -15.24
N PHE A 33 4.98 -0.06 -14.80
CA PHE A 33 4.53 1.22 -14.26
C PHE A 33 3.70 1.99 -15.29
N ASP A 34 4.11 1.97 -16.54
CA ASP A 34 3.39 2.68 -17.61
C ASP A 34 1.96 2.17 -17.78
N SER A 35 1.80 0.85 -17.80
CA SER A 35 0.47 0.24 -17.92
C SER A 35 -0.42 0.61 -16.75
N LEU A 36 0.11 0.52 -15.53
CA LEU A 36 -0.66 0.84 -14.33
C LEU A 36 -0.97 2.33 -14.23
N SER A 37 -0.02 3.17 -14.63
CA SER A 37 -0.21 4.60 -14.64
C SER A 37 -1.40 5.01 -15.51
N LYS A 38 -1.53 4.39 -16.67
CA LYS A 38 -2.67 4.67 -17.57
C LYS A 38 -4.00 4.24 -16.95
N LEU A 39 -4.01 3.10 -16.27
CA LEU A 39 -5.24 2.63 -15.62
C LEU A 39 -5.65 3.49 -14.43
N CYS A 40 -4.68 4.04 -13.73
CA CYS A 40 -4.94 4.85 -12.55
C CYS A 40 -5.32 6.29 -12.87
N PHE A 41 -5.20 6.69 -14.12
CA PHE A 41 -5.38 8.10 -14.51
C PHE A 41 -4.52 9.03 -13.67
N ALA A 42 -3.24 8.66 -13.52
CA ALA A 42 -2.30 9.44 -12.71
C ALA A 42 -2.16 10.86 -13.23
N THR A 43 -2.17 11.82 -12.30
CA THR A 43 -1.98 13.23 -12.60
C THR A 43 -0.59 13.66 -12.14
N SER A 44 -0.24 14.93 -12.36
CA SER A 44 1.01 15.47 -11.86
C SER A 44 1.08 15.46 -10.31
N GLU A 45 -0.06 15.33 -9.64
CA GLU A 45 -0.14 15.25 -8.18
C GLU A 45 -0.12 13.81 -7.67
N GLY A 46 -0.02 12.85 -8.57
CA GLY A 46 -0.01 11.42 -8.23
C GLY A 46 -1.38 10.78 -8.39
N VAL A 47 -1.58 9.69 -7.66
CA VAL A 47 -2.78 8.87 -7.75
C VAL A 47 -3.49 8.87 -6.41
N SER A 48 -4.82 9.00 -6.43
CA SER A 48 -5.63 8.91 -5.21
C SER A 48 -5.88 7.45 -4.84
N LEU A 49 -6.26 7.22 -3.59
CA LEU A 49 -6.64 5.87 -3.15
C LEU A 49 -7.80 5.33 -3.98
N LEU A 50 -8.77 6.18 -4.32
CA LEU A 50 -9.88 5.79 -5.19
C LEU A 50 -9.38 5.37 -6.57
N GLY A 51 -8.44 6.10 -7.14
CA GLY A 51 -7.85 5.76 -8.42
C GLY A 51 -7.15 4.42 -8.41
N ILE A 52 -6.44 4.13 -7.32
CA ILE A 52 -5.78 2.83 -7.12
C ILE A 52 -6.83 1.73 -7.06
N SER A 53 -7.90 1.94 -6.30
CA SER A 53 -8.98 0.97 -6.14
C SER A 53 -9.66 0.68 -7.47
N GLU A 54 -9.99 1.72 -8.24
CA GLU A 54 -10.63 1.55 -9.53
C GLU A 54 -9.74 0.79 -10.52
N ALA A 55 -8.45 1.09 -10.52
CA ALA A 55 -7.51 0.39 -11.38
C ALA A 55 -7.40 -1.08 -10.99
N ALA A 56 -7.34 -1.37 -9.69
CA ALA A 56 -7.28 -2.75 -9.19
C ALA A 56 -8.52 -3.53 -9.60
N GLU A 57 -9.71 -2.92 -9.52
CA GLU A 57 -10.94 -3.58 -9.94
C GLU A 57 -10.92 -3.90 -11.43
N LYS A 58 -10.39 -3.00 -12.25
CA LYS A 58 -10.24 -3.25 -13.69
C LYS A 58 -9.31 -4.42 -13.98
N LEU A 59 -8.36 -4.67 -13.08
CA LEU A 59 -7.42 -5.78 -13.21
C LEU A 59 -7.96 -7.08 -12.61
N GLY A 60 -9.19 -7.08 -12.12
CA GLY A 60 -9.82 -8.27 -11.57
C GLY A 60 -9.63 -8.46 -10.07
N LEU A 61 -9.05 -7.48 -9.38
CA LEU A 61 -8.91 -7.54 -7.94
C LEU A 61 -10.11 -6.88 -7.28
N HIS A 62 -10.68 -7.54 -6.29
CA HIS A 62 -11.77 -6.95 -5.53
C HIS A 62 -11.18 -6.10 -4.41
N THR A 63 -11.63 -4.85 -4.29
CA THR A 63 -11.07 -3.92 -3.32
C THR A 63 -12.12 -3.39 -2.36
N VAL A 64 -11.67 -3.08 -1.15
CA VAL A 64 -12.47 -2.38 -0.15
C VAL A 64 -11.61 -1.27 0.42
N CYS A 65 -12.13 -0.05 0.37
CA CYS A 65 -11.44 1.10 0.96
C CYS A 65 -12.19 1.52 2.21
N GLY A 66 -11.46 1.87 3.25
CA GLY A 66 -12.10 2.32 4.47
C GLY A 66 -11.09 2.73 5.51
N ARG A 67 -11.63 3.20 6.64
CA ARG A 67 -10.82 3.53 7.79
C ARG A 67 -10.91 2.38 8.77
N VAL A 68 -9.76 2.01 9.34
CA VAL A 68 -9.73 0.96 10.34
C VAL A 68 -8.82 1.39 11.49
N SER A 69 -9.07 0.81 12.66
CA SER A 69 -8.18 1.01 13.80
C SER A 69 -6.95 0.14 13.64
N LEU A 70 -5.91 0.44 14.41
CA LEU A 70 -4.69 -0.37 14.39
C LEU A 70 -4.97 -1.82 14.79
N ASP A 71 -5.87 -2.03 15.77
CA ASP A 71 -6.22 -3.37 16.20
C ASP A 71 -6.92 -4.16 15.08
N ASN A 72 -7.79 -3.49 14.33
CA ASN A 72 -8.49 -4.13 13.22
C ASN A 72 -7.59 -4.33 12.01
N LEU A 73 -6.54 -3.53 11.88
CA LEU A 73 -5.59 -3.67 10.79
C LEU A 73 -4.91 -5.03 10.80
N ALA A 74 -4.64 -5.57 12.00
CA ALA A 74 -4.00 -6.88 12.12
C ALA A 74 -4.86 -8.01 11.55
N GLU A 75 -6.18 -7.79 11.45
CA GLU A 75 -7.11 -8.77 10.90
C GLU A 75 -7.47 -8.52 9.44
N ALA A 76 -6.96 -7.43 8.87
CA ALA A 76 -7.28 -7.09 7.49
C ALA A 76 -6.62 -8.09 6.52
N PRO A 77 -7.23 -8.30 5.34
CA PRO A 77 -6.58 -9.10 4.30
C PRO A 77 -5.26 -8.46 3.90
N LEU A 78 -4.21 -9.27 3.80
CA LEU A 78 -2.89 -8.79 3.41
C LEU A 78 -2.50 -9.39 2.06
N PRO A 79 -1.74 -8.67 1.26
CA PRO A 79 -1.22 -7.32 1.50
C PRO A 79 -2.29 -6.25 1.33
N CYS A 80 -2.09 -5.11 1.97
CA CYS A 80 -2.99 -3.98 1.81
C CYS A 80 -2.19 -2.68 1.67
N ILE A 81 -2.82 -1.67 1.09
CA ILE A 81 -2.18 -0.37 0.86
C ILE A 81 -2.61 0.59 1.97
N LEU A 82 -1.64 1.25 2.57
CA LEU A 82 -1.87 2.21 3.63
C LEU A 82 -1.50 3.62 3.17
N HIS A 83 -2.32 4.59 3.57
CA HIS A 83 -2.01 6.00 3.38
C HIS A 83 -0.99 6.41 4.46
N TRP A 84 0.15 6.94 4.03
CA TRP A 84 1.29 7.14 4.89
C TRP A 84 1.72 8.60 4.85
N ASN A 85 1.92 9.21 6.01
CA ASN A 85 2.36 10.61 6.09
C ASN A 85 1.53 11.58 5.26
N GLN A 86 0.25 11.28 5.07
CA GLN A 86 -0.75 12.10 4.36
C GLN A 86 -0.60 12.21 2.84
N ASN A 87 0.58 11.99 2.29
CA ASN A 87 0.78 12.14 0.85
C ASN A 87 1.58 11.00 0.23
N HIS A 88 1.72 9.91 0.95
CA HIS A 88 2.49 8.76 0.48
C HIS A 88 1.66 7.49 0.66
N PHE A 89 2.00 6.43 -0.07
CA PHE A 89 1.38 5.12 0.06
C PHE A 89 2.44 4.08 0.29
N VAL A 90 2.15 3.12 1.14
CA VAL A 90 3.02 1.97 1.40
C VAL A 90 2.17 0.70 1.41
N VAL A 91 2.81 -0.46 1.33
CA VAL A 91 2.13 -1.74 1.42
C VAL A 91 2.46 -2.40 2.76
N LEU A 92 1.41 -2.81 3.47
CA LEU A 92 1.55 -3.69 4.63
C LEU A 92 1.39 -5.11 4.13
N TYR A 93 2.43 -5.94 4.23
CA TYR A 93 2.37 -7.28 3.68
C TYR A 93 2.43 -8.40 4.73
N LYS A 94 2.73 -8.06 5.98
CA LYS A 94 2.78 -9.04 7.05
C LYS A 94 2.60 -8.35 8.40
N VAL A 95 1.90 -9.00 9.31
CA VAL A 95 1.77 -8.55 10.69
C VAL A 95 2.16 -9.71 11.61
N ASP A 96 3.08 -9.44 12.55
CA ASP A 96 3.38 -10.39 13.62
C ASP A 96 2.64 -9.89 14.86
N VAL A 97 1.50 -10.49 15.13
CA VAL A 97 0.61 -10.05 16.21
C VAL A 97 1.27 -10.19 17.58
N LYS A 98 2.00 -11.28 17.79
CA LYS A 98 2.64 -11.54 19.08
C LYS A 98 3.71 -10.52 19.41
N LYS A 99 4.50 -10.16 18.42
CA LYS A 99 5.58 -9.19 18.61
C LYS A 99 5.17 -7.77 18.28
N GLN A 100 3.94 -7.59 17.81
CA GLN A 100 3.38 -6.29 17.39
C GLN A 100 4.29 -5.60 16.36
N LYS A 101 4.72 -6.36 15.37
CA LYS A 101 5.54 -5.84 14.27
C LYS A 101 4.73 -5.78 12.99
N PHE A 102 4.87 -4.69 12.28
CA PHE A 102 4.20 -4.43 11.01
C PHE A 102 5.25 -4.35 9.92
N TYR A 103 5.15 -5.23 8.94
CA TYR A 103 6.14 -5.32 7.86
C TYR A 103 5.67 -4.50 6.68
N ILE A 104 6.42 -3.45 6.39
CA ILE A 104 6.07 -2.44 5.40
C ILE A 104 6.99 -2.52 4.20
N ALA A 105 6.41 -2.46 3.00
CA ALA A 105 7.15 -2.25 1.77
C ALA A 105 6.87 -0.83 1.32
N ASP A 106 7.87 0.04 1.46
CA ASP A 106 7.76 1.46 1.14
C ASP A 106 8.40 1.70 -0.22
N PRO A 107 7.62 2.11 -1.23
CA PRO A 107 8.18 2.30 -2.57
C PRO A 107 9.22 3.41 -2.66
N GLY A 108 9.27 4.29 -1.66
CA GLY A 108 10.26 5.35 -1.62
C GLY A 108 11.53 5.00 -0.86
N LYS A 109 11.47 3.99 0.01
CA LYS A 109 12.58 3.70 0.92
C LYS A 109 13.01 2.24 0.99
N GLY A 110 12.14 1.31 0.63
CA GLY A 110 12.41 -0.12 0.73
C GLY A 110 11.66 -0.77 1.88
N PHE A 111 12.10 -1.94 2.31
CA PHE A 111 11.44 -2.66 3.39
C PHE A 111 11.71 -2.01 4.75
N ALA A 112 10.69 -1.99 5.59
CA ALA A 112 10.80 -1.50 6.96
C ALA A 112 9.96 -2.36 7.87
N ILE A 113 10.37 -2.43 9.14
CA ILE A 113 9.60 -3.09 10.18
C ILE A 113 9.20 -2.00 11.17
N CYS A 114 7.90 -1.80 11.33
CA CYS A 114 7.36 -0.78 12.22
C CYS A 114 6.75 -1.41 13.45
N ARG A 115 6.87 -0.72 14.56
CA ARG A 115 6.17 -1.08 15.77
C ARG A 115 4.92 -0.22 15.89
N LYS A 116 4.08 -0.51 16.89
CA LYS A 116 2.82 0.18 17.06
C LYS A 116 2.97 1.71 17.10
N LYS A 117 3.97 2.23 17.81
CA LYS A 117 4.17 3.67 17.88
C LYS A 117 4.60 4.29 16.55
N ASP A 118 5.34 3.53 15.72
CA ASP A 118 5.71 3.99 14.39
C ASP A 118 4.49 4.04 13.48
N MET A 119 3.60 3.07 13.62
CA MET A 119 2.34 3.06 12.89
C MET A 119 1.48 4.27 13.27
N ASP A 120 1.38 4.56 14.57
CA ASP A 120 0.63 5.72 15.05
C ASP A 120 1.19 7.03 14.50
N LYS A 121 2.51 7.09 14.31
CA LYS A 121 3.17 8.29 13.84
C LYS A 121 3.01 8.53 12.35
N HIS A 122 3.05 7.47 11.56
CA HIS A 122 3.11 7.58 10.09
C HIS A 122 1.83 7.21 9.37
N TRP A 123 1.10 6.23 9.89
CA TRP A 123 -0.14 5.80 9.25
C TRP A 123 -1.20 6.86 9.49
N VAL A 124 -1.60 7.50 8.46
CA VAL A 124 -2.44 8.51 8.59
C VAL A 124 -3.53 8.37 9.08
N SER A 125 -3.67 9.09 9.82
CA SER A 125 -4.27 9.55 9.82
C SER A 125 -5.05 10.48 10.30
N THR A 126 -6.04 10.20 10.70
CA THR A 126 -6.99 11.00 11.34
C THR A 126 -7.07 10.52 12.74
N ARG A 127 -7.73 11.26 13.59
CA ARG A 127 -7.92 10.87 14.98
C ARG A 127 -8.65 9.55 15.15
N SER A 128 -9.36 9.12 14.12
CA SER A 128 -10.12 7.89 14.15
C SER A 128 -9.41 6.73 13.46
N GLY A 129 -8.14 6.88 13.14
CA GLY A 129 -7.35 5.85 12.52
C GLY A 129 -7.08 6.12 11.05
N GLY A 130 -6.37 5.21 10.44
CA GLY A 130 -6.01 5.33 9.03
C GLY A 130 -7.04 4.81 8.07
#